data_72523e4daabea9e221fc8ae56fc07cab
#
_entry.id   72523e4daabea9e221fc8ae56fc07cab
#
_cell.length_a   1.000
_cell.length_b   1.000
_cell.length_c   1.000
_cell.angle_alpha   90.00
_cell.angle_beta   90.00
_cell.angle_gamma   90.00
#
_symmetry.space_group_name_H-M   'P 1'
#
loop_
_entity.id
_entity.type
_entity.pdbx_description
1 polymer ?
#
loop_
_entity_poly.entity_id
_entity_poly.type
_entity_poly.pdbx_seq_one_letter_code
_entity_poly.pdbx_strand_id
1 'polypeptide(L)'
;MKGCLTGVALWLYSGCVMATQLDIKNLSFNYPESTEIQYRLPWFTSADNPQAAKRINDFIFSRFLNQLPGNDPQATLNKLAKSGIDATANLDYTVEYRDSKILTLNLFVEGCGAYCESYNVPLSFDLASGANITLDDLFSPATIAQLNTRVRKDIRSQITTFVDKHKSESAEQIKAEKGEDFNYEEFYASCATYEGGLYYVDNFSLQKGDLVFINGRCSNHASRAMDELGDFTTKIAAATLHDQLTPYGKSLTSGNSEKTLSPAPSLNGKLVYGTLGKSMRIVMNITCNEASASGAYFYEKYGSPIELTGKCGTENAQHYELRTSISAETEEKITLDLKEGVYQGVWESNGKTLPIRFE
;
A
#
# COMPACT_ATOMS: atom_id res chain seq x y z
N MET A 1 -11.98 -16.58 71.45
CA MET A 1 -11.70 -15.54 70.47
C MET A 1 -11.28 -16.21 69.18
N LYS A 2 -12.18 -16.24 68.21
CA LYS A 2 -11.91 -16.84 66.84
C LYS A 2 -11.66 -15.68 65.87
N GLY A 3 -10.41 -15.59 65.40
CA GLY A 3 -10.05 -14.62 64.38
C GLY A 3 -10.40 -15.15 62.99
N CYS A 4 -11.22 -14.40 62.25
CA CYS A 4 -11.59 -14.67 60.88
C CYS A 4 -10.57 -13.99 59.96
N LEU A 5 -9.75 -14.78 59.24
CA LEU A 5 -8.88 -14.29 58.18
C LEU A 5 -9.70 -14.24 56.88
N THR A 6 -10.03 -13.04 56.43
CA THR A 6 -10.59 -12.78 55.10
C THR A 6 -9.47 -12.74 54.08
N GLY A 7 -9.36 -13.82 53.30
CA GLY A 7 -8.46 -13.84 52.12
C GLY A 7 -9.08 -13.06 50.97
N VAL A 8 -8.38 -12.01 50.54
CA VAL A 8 -8.69 -11.27 49.31
C VAL A 8 -8.13 -12.05 48.12
N ALA A 9 -9.01 -12.68 47.34
CA ALA A 9 -8.63 -13.31 46.08
C ALA A 9 -8.43 -12.21 45.02
N LEU A 10 -7.18 -11.92 44.64
CA LEU A 10 -6.86 -11.13 43.45
C LEU A 10 -7.17 -11.96 42.20
N TRP A 11 -8.24 -11.64 41.52
CA TRP A 11 -8.50 -12.13 40.16
C TRP A 11 -7.56 -11.41 39.18
N LEU A 12 -6.49 -12.09 38.77
CA LEU A 12 -5.69 -11.70 37.64
C LEU A 12 -6.52 -11.93 36.37
N TYR A 13 -7.12 -10.87 35.83
CA TYR A 13 -7.66 -10.90 34.49
C TYR A 13 -6.48 -11.02 33.51
N SER A 14 -6.17 -12.25 33.13
CA SER A 14 -5.36 -12.51 31.93
C SER A 14 -6.21 -12.12 30.73
N GLY A 15 -6.04 -10.89 30.26
CA GLY A 15 -6.65 -10.45 29.01
C GLY A 15 -6.04 -11.24 27.86
N CYS A 16 -6.72 -12.30 27.40
CA CYS A 16 -6.44 -12.88 26.11
C CYS A 16 -6.62 -11.76 25.06
N VAL A 17 -5.54 -11.34 24.44
CA VAL A 17 -5.61 -10.52 23.24
C VAL A 17 -6.21 -11.42 22.14
N MET A 18 -7.51 -11.29 21.93
CA MET A 18 -8.19 -12.01 20.85
C MET A 18 -7.70 -11.42 19.53
N ALA A 19 -7.26 -12.28 18.63
CA ALA A 19 -6.90 -11.86 17.28
C ALA A 19 -8.13 -11.26 16.59
N THR A 20 -7.98 -10.10 15.92
CA THR A 20 -9.06 -9.46 15.16
C THR A 20 -9.59 -10.45 14.12
N GLN A 21 -10.86 -10.86 14.25
CA GLN A 21 -11.50 -11.69 13.24
C GLN A 21 -12.10 -10.80 12.18
N LEU A 22 -11.58 -10.90 10.96
CA LEU A 22 -12.12 -10.25 9.78
C LEU A 22 -12.90 -11.24 8.92
N ASP A 23 -14.12 -10.93 8.59
CA ASP A 23 -14.88 -11.61 7.54
C ASP A 23 -14.66 -10.88 6.22
N ILE A 24 -14.53 -11.63 5.13
CA ILE A 24 -14.28 -11.10 3.79
C ILE A 24 -15.47 -11.45 2.90
N LYS A 25 -16.06 -10.43 2.26
CA LYS A 25 -17.06 -10.59 1.21
C LYS A 25 -16.52 -10.00 -0.08
N ASN A 26 -16.98 -10.50 -1.23
CA ASN A 26 -16.69 -9.90 -2.52
C ASN A 26 -17.70 -8.81 -2.83
N LEU A 27 -17.20 -7.63 -3.19
CA LEU A 27 -17.95 -6.67 -4.00
C LEU A 27 -17.55 -6.93 -5.44
N SER A 28 -18.52 -7.06 -6.34
CA SER A 28 -18.21 -7.38 -7.74
C SER A 28 -19.12 -6.61 -8.71
N PHE A 29 -18.56 -6.34 -9.87
CA PHE A 29 -19.28 -5.77 -11.00
C PHE A 29 -18.85 -6.47 -12.28
N ASN A 30 -19.82 -6.76 -13.14
CA ASN A 30 -19.61 -7.18 -14.52
C ASN A 30 -20.54 -6.40 -15.45
N TYR A 31 -20.10 -6.15 -16.64
CA TYR A 31 -20.98 -5.57 -17.64
C TYR A 31 -22.07 -6.57 -18.06
N PRO A 32 -23.29 -6.11 -18.37
CA PRO A 32 -24.41 -7.02 -18.67
C PRO A 32 -24.14 -8.01 -19.83
N GLU A 33 -23.27 -7.64 -20.73
CA GLU A 33 -22.90 -8.43 -21.92
C GLU A 33 -21.67 -9.32 -21.69
N SER A 34 -21.03 -9.24 -20.51
CA SER A 34 -19.84 -10.02 -20.15
C SER A 34 -20.21 -11.15 -19.19
N THR A 35 -19.64 -12.33 -19.43
CA THR A 35 -19.71 -13.47 -18.49
C THR A 35 -18.62 -13.39 -17.43
N GLU A 36 -17.64 -12.50 -17.57
CA GLU A 36 -16.50 -12.35 -16.68
C GLU A 36 -16.73 -11.19 -15.70
N ILE A 37 -16.26 -11.37 -14.46
CA ILE A 37 -16.26 -10.31 -13.45
C ILE A 37 -15.19 -9.30 -13.84
N GLN A 38 -15.62 -8.05 -14.07
CA GLN A 38 -14.73 -6.97 -14.47
C GLN A 38 -14.01 -6.34 -13.28
N TYR A 39 -14.72 -6.16 -12.17
CA TYR A 39 -14.18 -5.60 -10.94
C TYR A 39 -14.56 -6.50 -9.78
N ARG A 40 -13.58 -6.96 -9.02
CA ARG A 40 -13.76 -7.69 -7.77
C ARG A 40 -12.86 -7.08 -6.69
N LEU A 41 -13.48 -6.63 -5.61
CA LEU A 41 -12.80 -6.02 -4.47
C LEU A 41 -13.19 -6.74 -3.18
N PRO A 42 -12.26 -6.87 -2.22
CA PRO A 42 -12.60 -7.37 -0.90
C PRO A 42 -13.39 -6.31 -0.11
N TRP A 43 -14.35 -6.77 0.66
CA TRP A 43 -15.05 -5.99 1.66
C TRP A 43 -14.92 -6.67 3.01
N PHE A 44 -14.31 -5.97 3.95
CA PHE A 44 -14.01 -6.49 5.29
C PHE A 44 -15.07 -6.05 6.29
N THR A 45 -15.45 -6.97 7.16
CA THR A 45 -16.26 -6.70 8.36
C THR A 45 -15.60 -7.38 9.56
N SER A 46 -15.79 -6.82 10.75
CA SER A 46 -15.32 -7.39 12.00
C SER A 46 -16.28 -7.04 13.13
N ALA A 47 -16.66 -8.03 13.92
CA ALA A 47 -17.42 -7.80 15.14
C ALA A 47 -16.55 -7.23 16.26
N ASP A 48 -15.29 -7.69 16.33
CA ASP A 48 -14.36 -7.34 17.40
C ASP A 48 -13.68 -5.99 17.17
N ASN A 49 -13.40 -5.65 15.90
CA ASN A 49 -12.72 -4.42 15.53
C ASN A 49 -13.29 -3.81 14.24
N PRO A 50 -14.52 -3.27 14.27
CA PRO A 50 -15.17 -2.68 13.09
C PRO A 50 -14.40 -1.46 12.55
N GLN A 51 -13.64 -0.78 13.40
CA GLN A 51 -12.84 0.39 12.98
C GLN A 51 -11.66 -0.02 12.10
N ALA A 52 -10.98 -1.13 12.42
CA ALA A 52 -9.90 -1.63 11.57
C ALA A 52 -10.44 -2.09 10.20
N ALA A 53 -11.57 -2.82 10.19
CA ALA A 53 -12.24 -3.22 8.96
C ALA A 53 -12.61 -2.00 8.09
N LYS A 54 -13.19 -0.95 8.72
CA LYS A 54 -13.52 0.30 8.03
C LYS A 54 -12.28 0.94 7.39
N ARG A 55 -11.17 1.04 8.13
CA ARG A 55 -9.93 1.65 7.62
C ARG A 55 -9.35 0.91 6.43
N ILE A 56 -9.35 -0.42 6.47
CA ILE A 56 -8.90 -1.25 5.34
C ILE A 56 -9.78 -0.99 4.11
N ASN A 57 -11.11 -0.99 4.27
CA ASN A 57 -12.06 -0.73 3.20
C ASN A 57 -11.89 0.68 2.61
N ASP A 58 -11.81 1.69 3.46
CA ASP A 58 -11.62 3.08 3.04
C ASP A 58 -10.30 3.25 2.27
N PHE A 59 -9.22 2.58 2.73
CA PHE A 59 -7.93 2.59 2.03
C PHE A 59 -8.04 1.98 0.63
N ILE A 60 -8.64 0.79 0.50
CA ILE A 60 -8.80 0.11 -0.79
C ILE A 60 -9.63 0.96 -1.75
N PHE A 61 -10.77 1.47 -1.29
CA PHE A 61 -11.65 2.31 -2.11
C PHE A 61 -10.96 3.62 -2.53
N SER A 62 -10.34 4.34 -1.59
CA SER A 62 -9.64 5.58 -1.92
C SER A 62 -8.47 5.38 -2.87
N ARG A 63 -7.75 4.28 -2.74
CA ARG A 63 -6.55 3.99 -3.54
C ARG A 63 -6.86 3.52 -4.95
N PHE A 64 -7.87 2.66 -5.12
CA PHE A 64 -8.15 1.99 -6.40
C PHE A 64 -9.38 2.54 -7.13
N LEU A 65 -10.28 3.19 -6.40
CA LEU A 65 -11.50 3.77 -6.98
C LEU A 65 -11.55 5.29 -6.87
N ASN A 66 -10.55 5.89 -6.26
CA ASN A 66 -10.49 7.34 -5.96
C ASN A 66 -11.79 7.86 -5.33
N GLN A 67 -12.37 7.08 -4.40
CA GLN A 67 -13.68 7.34 -3.78
C GLN A 67 -13.73 6.65 -2.41
N LEU A 68 -14.44 7.21 -1.43
CA LEU A 68 -14.78 6.45 -0.21
C LEU A 68 -16.02 5.58 -0.45
N PRO A 69 -16.14 4.42 0.24
CA PRO A 69 -17.21 3.44 -0.02
C PRO A 69 -18.63 3.96 0.30
N GLY A 70 -18.76 4.96 1.18
CA GLY A 70 -20.06 5.44 1.63
C GLY A 70 -20.83 4.41 2.45
N ASN A 71 -22.18 4.56 2.50
CA ASN A 71 -23.04 3.67 3.27
C ASN A 71 -23.41 2.38 2.51
N ASP A 72 -23.30 2.38 1.19
CA ASP A 72 -23.55 1.22 0.33
C ASP A 72 -22.37 1.05 -0.64
N PRO A 73 -21.37 0.25 -0.24
CA PRO A 73 -20.15 0.06 -1.04
C PRO A 73 -20.41 -0.62 -2.37
N GLN A 74 -21.41 -1.52 -2.45
CA GLN A 74 -21.77 -2.18 -3.72
C GLN A 74 -22.42 -1.19 -4.70
N ALA A 75 -23.31 -0.32 -4.22
CA ALA A 75 -23.89 0.73 -5.05
C ALA A 75 -22.81 1.74 -5.51
N THR A 76 -21.84 2.07 -4.64
CA THR A 76 -20.71 2.93 -5.00
C THR A 76 -19.86 2.30 -6.10
N LEU A 77 -19.47 1.03 -5.95
CA LEU A 77 -18.74 0.30 -6.98
C LEU A 77 -19.51 0.26 -8.31
N ASN A 78 -20.79 -0.09 -8.27
CA ASN A 78 -21.64 -0.16 -9.46
C ASN A 78 -21.74 1.18 -10.20
N LYS A 79 -21.84 2.29 -9.45
CA LYS A 79 -21.88 3.64 -10.01
C LYS A 79 -20.56 3.97 -10.72
N LEU A 80 -19.44 3.76 -10.05
CA LEU A 80 -18.11 4.06 -10.59
C LEU A 80 -17.79 3.19 -11.81
N ALA A 81 -18.05 1.90 -11.74
CA ALA A 81 -17.85 0.96 -12.85
C ALA A 81 -18.64 1.36 -14.11
N LYS A 82 -19.91 1.79 -13.96
CA LYS A 82 -20.73 2.26 -15.08
C LYS A 82 -20.23 3.57 -15.69
N SER A 83 -19.56 4.42 -14.91
CA SER A 83 -18.97 5.67 -15.39
C SER A 83 -17.57 5.48 -15.98
N GLY A 84 -16.97 4.29 -15.82
CA GLY A 84 -15.55 4.01 -16.05
C GLY A 84 -14.73 4.37 -14.83
N ILE A 85 -13.95 3.42 -14.33
CA ILE A 85 -12.93 3.65 -13.30
C ILE A 85 -11.67 4.07 -14.03
N ASP A 86 -11.15 5.24 -13.71
CA ASP A 86 -10.06 5.93 -14.41
C ASP A 86 -8.97 4.98 -14.94
N ALA A 87 -8.89 4.87 -16.28
CA ALA A 87 -7.98 4.00 -17.03
C ALA A 87 -7.91 2.53 -16.56
N THR A 88 -8.79 2.09 -15.65
CA THR A 88 -8.80 0.74 -15.08
C THR A 88 -9.81 -0.14 -15.80
N ALA A 89 -9.33 -1.17 -16.47
CA ALA A 89 -10.13 -2.13 -17.22
C ALA A 89 -10.55 -3.34 -16.38
N ASN A 90 -9.69 -3.77 -15.45
CA ASN A 90 -9.95 -4.91 -14.58
C ASN A 90 -9.35 -4.68 -13.18
N LEU A 91 -10.06 -5.13 -12.15
CA LEU A 91 -9.59 -5.17 -10.78
C LEU A 91 -9.95 -6.53 -10.17
N ASP A 92 -8.95 -7.18 -9.59
CA ASP A 92 -9.13 -8.41 -8.84
C ASP A 92 -8.21 -8.43 -7.61
N TYR A 93 -8.40 -9.40 -6.72
CA TYR A 93 -7.54 -9.53 -5.55
C TYR A 93 -7.35 -10.98 -5.12
N THR A 94 -6.24 -11.23 -4.43
CA THR A 94 -5.97 -12.45 -3.66
C THR A 94 -5.59 -12.11 -2.24
N VAL A 95 -5.87 -13.01 -1.30
CA VAL A 95 -5.37 -12.96 0.07
C VAL A 95 -4.09 -13.80 0.10
N GLU A 96 -2.94 -13.14 0.17
CA GLU A 96 -1.62 -13.79 0.14
C GLU A 96 -1.21 -14.34 1.51
N TYR A 97 -1.55 -13.61 2.56
CA TYR A 97 -1.21 -14.00 3.93
C TYR A 97 -2.17 -13.40 4.94
N ARG A 98 -2.40 -14.13 6.02
CA ARG A 98 -3.14 -13.64 7.18
C ARG A 98 -2.71 -14.37 8.43
N ASP A 99 -2.47 -13.63 9.50
CA ASP A 99 -2.31 -14.14 10.87
C ASP A 99 -3.11 -13.29 11.87
N SER A 100 -2.73 -13.29 13.14
CA SER A 100 -3.39 -12.49 14.19
C SER A 100 -3.07 -11.00 14.14
N LYS A 101 -2.02 -10.58 13.42
CA LYS A 101 -1.50 -9.21 13.37
C LYS A 101 -1.54 -8.58 11.99
N ILE A 102 -1.37 -9.38 10.94
CA ILE A 102 -1.14 -8.92 9.58
C ILE A 102 -2.15 -9.56 8.63
N LEU A 103 -2.70 -8.74 7.74
CA LEU A 103 -3.41 -9.17 6.54
C LEU A 103 -2.62 -8.68 5.33
N THR A 104 -2.27 -9.58 4.42
CA THR A 104 -1.64 -9.22 3.15
C THR A 104 -2.53 -9.60 1.99
N LEU A 105 -2.77 -8.63 1.14
CA LEU A 105 -3.52 -8.74 -0.12
C LEU A 105 -2.58 -8.49 -1.29
N ASN A 106 -2.89 -9.06 -2.42
CA ASN A 106 -2.37 -8.63 -3.71
C ASN A 106 -3.55 -8.17 -4.57
N LEU A 107 -3.53 -6.91 -5.00
CA LEU A 107 -4.51 -6.36 -5.94
C LEU A 107 -3.94 -6.49 -7.35
N PHE A 108 -4.64 -7.19 -8.22
CA PHE A 108 -4.38 -7.22 -9.65
C PHE A 108 -5.11 -6.03 -10.29
N VAL A 109 -4.38 -5.23 -11.03
CA VAL A 109 -4.92 -4.07 -11.75
C VAL A 109 -4.54 -4.22 -13.21
N GLU A 110 -5.52 -4.10 -14.09
CA GLU A 110 -5.27 -3.94 -15.52
C GLU A 110 -5.70 -2.53 -15.93
N GLY A 111 -4.75 -1.76 -16.41
CA GLY A 111 -4.97 -0.43 -16.96
C GLY A 111 -4.91 -0.47 -18.48
N CYS A 112 -5.84 0.21 -19.15
CA CYS A 112 -5.88 0.29 -20.60
C CYS A 112 -5.81 1.74 -21.08
N GLY A 113 -4.92 1.97 -22.05
CA GLY A 113 -4.79 3.20 -22.81
C GLY A 113 -4.71 2.84 -24.29
N ALA A 114 -3.58 3.15 -24.95
CA ALA A 114 -3.30 2.67 -26.31
C ALA A 114 -3.19 1.14 -26.39
N TYR A 115 -2.80 0.52 -25.29
CA TYR A 115 -2.80 -0.93 -25.02
C TYR A 115 -3.05 -1.18 -23.54
N CYS A 116 -3.35 -2.43 -23.18
CA CYS A 116 -3.59 -2.81 -21.80
C CYS A 116 -2.31 -3.34 -21.14
N GLU A 117 -2.04 -2.91 -19.92
CA GLU A 117 -0.98 -3.43 -19.06
C GLU A 117 -1.55 -3.83 -17.70
N SER A 118 -1.08 -4.96 -17.18
CA SER A 118 -1.45 -5.45 -15.86
C SER A 118 -0.27 -5.43 -14.89
N TYR A 119 -0.57 -5.14 -13.64
CA TYR A 119 0.40 -5.12 -12.56
C TYR A 119 -0.22 -5.57 -11.25
N ASN A 120 0.63 -6.01 -10.34
CA ASN A 120 0.25 -6.43 -9.01
C ASN A 120 0.63 -5.36 -7.98
N VAL A 121 -0.28 -5.08 -7.05
CA VAL A 121 -0.07 -4.16 -5.93
C VAL A 121 -0.20 -4.93 -4.62
N PRO A 122 0.92 -5.38 -4.03
CA PRO A 122 0.89 -6.01 -2.73
C PRO A 122 0.63 -4.96 -1.63
N LEU A 123 -0.26 -5.30 -0.69
CA LEU A 123 -0.63 -4.44 0.43
C LEU A 123 -0.63 -5.26 1.71
N SER A 124 -0.02 -4.74 2.75
CA SER A 124 -0.08 -5.33 4.09
C SER A 124 -0.76 -4.37 5.06
N PHE A 125 -1.65 -4.91 5.89
CA PHE A 125 -2.41 -4.15 6.87
C PHE A 125 -2.15 -4.69 8.28
N ASP A 126 -1.99 -3.78 9.22
CA ASP A 126 -2.00 -4.08 10.65
C ASP A 126 -3.45 -4.31 11.11
N LEU A 127 -3.76 -5.51 11.58
CA LEU A 127 -5.11 -5.89 11.99
C LEU A 127 -5.56 -5.21 13.29
N ALA A 128 -4.64 -4.70 14.10
CA ALA A 128 -5.00 -3.97 15.31
C ALA A 128 -5.56 -2.58 14.99
N SER A 129 -4.99 -1.90 14.00
CA SER A 129 -5.35 -0.53 13.62
C SER A 129 -6.14 -0.42 12.31
N GLY A 130 -6.03 -1.39 11.43
CA GLY A 130 -6.53 -1.35 10.05
C GLY A 130 -5.68 -0.47 9.11
N ALA A 131 -4.56 0.05 9.59
CA ALA A 131 -3.67 0.87 8.77
C ALA A 131 -2.84 0.00 7.83
N ASN A 132 -2.59 0.49 6.60
CA ASN A 132 -1.61 -0.12 5.72
C ASN A 132 -0.21 0.07 6.31
N ILE A 133 0.64 -0.95 6.14
CA ILE A 133 2.02 -0.97 6.60
C ILE A 133 2.91 -0.47 5.46
N THR A 134 3.76 0.52 5.74
CA THR A 134 4.77 1.04 4.81
C THR A 134 6.17 0.65 5.26
N LEU A 135 7.17 0.77 4.37
CA LEU A 135 8.56 0.51 4.77
C LEU A 135 9.05 1.49 5.83
N ASP A 136 8.60 2.74 5.79
CA ASP A 136 8.93 3.76 6.80
C ASP A 136 8.41 3.41 8.20
N ASP A 137 7.38 2.59 8.29
CA ASP A 137 6.92 2.06 9.59
C ASP A 137 7.89 1.03 10.15
N LEU A 138 8.54 0.28 9.27
CA LEU A 138 9.35 -0.88 9.63
C LEU A 138 10.83 -0.56 9.79
N PHE A 139 11.36 0.41 9.03
CA PHE A 139 12.78 0.66 8.91
C PHE A 139 13.12 2.15 8.87
N SER A 140 14.37 2.47 9.24
CA SER A 140 14.94 3.79 9.00
C SER A 140 15.19 4.03 7.50
N PRO A 141 15.26 5.28 7.02
CA PRO A 141 15.61 5.61 5.64
C PRO A 141 16.94 4.99 5.19
N ALA A 142 17.94 4.95 6.07
CA ALA A 142 19.24 4.32 5.78
C ALA A 142 19.10 2.80 5.54
N THR A 143 18.26 2.13 6.33
CA THR A 143 17.99 0.69 6.14
C THR A 143 17.20 0.45 4.85
N ILE A 144 16.22 1.30 4.52
CA ILE A 144 15.47 1.21 3.24
C ILE A 144 16.42 1.31 2.05
N ALA A 145 17.38 2.23 2.06
CA ALA A 145 18.41 2.34 1.02
C ALA A 145 19.29 1.07 0.90
N GLN A 146 19.62 0.43 2.04
CA GLN A 146 20.34 -0.85 2.04
C GLN A 146 19.49 -1.99 1.47
N LEU A 147 18.20 -2.05 1.82
CA LEU A 147 17.26 -3.02 1.27
C LEU A 147 17.12 -2.84 -0.26
N ASN A 148 17.01 -1.60 -0.74
CA ASN A 148 16.97 -1.31 -2.16
C ASN A 148 18.20 -1.85 -2.89
N THR A 149 19.39 -1.63 -2.35
CA THR A 149 20.64 -2.16 -2.90
C THR A 149 20.64 -3.69 -2.91
N ARG A 150 20.14 -4.33 -1.86
CA ARG A 150 20.06 -5.79 -1.75
C ARG A 150 19.08 -6.38 -2.77
N VAL A 151 17.89 -5.81 -2.91
CA VAL A 151 16.87 -6.26 -3.88
C VAL A 151 17.39 -6.10 -5.30
N ARG A 152 17.99 -4.95 -5.63
CA ARG A 152 18.61 -4.71 -6.93
C ARG A 152 19.68 -5.74 -7.25
N LYS A 153 20.54 -6.07 -6.29
CA LYS A 153 21.58 -7.11 -6.46
C LYS A 153 20.95 -8.48 -6.74
N ASP A 154 19.87 -8.81 -6.05
CA ASP A 154 19.17 -10.09 -6.24
C ASP A 154 18.56 -10.17 -7.65
N ILE A 155 17.89 -9.12 -8.13
CA ILE A 155 17.35 -9.06 -9.50
C ILE A 155 18.45 -9.25 -10.54
N ARG A 156 19.60 -8.56 -10.38
CA ARG A 156 20.77 -8.75 -11.26
C ARG A 156 21.25 -10.19 -11.25
N SER A 157 21.26 -10.84 -10.09
CA SER A 157 21.64 -12.24 -9.96
C SER A 157 20.67 -13.17 -10.68
N GLN A 158 19.35 -12.91 -10.59
CA GLN A 158 18.34 -13.67 -11.30
C GLN A 158 18.54 -13.54 -12.83
N ILE A 159 18.75 -12.33 -13.34
CA ILE A 159 19.03 -12.07 -14.76
C ILE A 159 20.30 -12.81 -15.21
N THR A 160 21.42 -12.62 -14.47
CA THR A 160 22.71 -13.25 -14.82
C THR A 160 22.58 -14.78 -14.85
N THR A 161 21.91 -15.38 -13.84
CA THR A 161 21.70 -16.83 -13.77
C THR A 161 20.89 -17.32 -14.96
N PHE A 162 19.85 -16.58 -15.34
CA PHE A 162 19.03 -16.92 -16.52
C PHE A 162 19.85 -16.82 -17.81
N VAL A 163 20.52 -15.69 -18.05
CA VAL A 163 21.34 -15.46 -19.25
C VAL A 163 22.46 -16.51 -19.38
N ASP A 164 23.16 -16.82 -18.29
CA ASP A 164 24.25 -17.80 -18.31
C ASP A 164 23.73 -19.22 -18.61
N LYS A 165 22.55 -19.57 -18.13
CA LYS A 165 21.89 -20.84 -18.47
C LYS A 165 21.62 -20.95 -19.98
N HIS A 166 21.19 -19.87 -20.61
CA HIS A 166 20.80 -19.87 -22.03
C HIS A 166 21.99 -19.60 -22.98
N LYS A 167 23.17 -19.24 -22.48
CA LYS A 167 24.40 -19.15 -23.29
C LYS A 167 24.84 -20.48 -23.92
N SER A 168 24.38 -21.59 -23.37
CA SER A 168 24.68 -22.94 -23.93
C SER A 168 23.70 -23.38 -25.01
N GLU A 169 22.61 -22.66 -25.21
CA GLU A 169 21.64 -22.92 -26.25
C GLU A 169 22.22 -22.51 -27.61
N SER A 170 21.98 -23.32 -28.65
CA SER A 170 22.49 -22.95 -29.96
C SER A 170 21.77 -21.70 -30.48
N ALA A 171 22.49 -20.84 -31.20
CA ALA A 171 21.90 -19.66 -31.85
C ALA A 171 20.73 -20.07 -32.78
N GLU A 172 20.76 -21.29 -33.34
CA GLU A 172 19.69 -21.84 -34.19
C GLU A 172 18.42 -22.15 -33.39
N GLN A 173 18.54 -22.65 -32.13
CA GLN A 173 17.38 -22.88 -31.25
C GLN A 173 16.73 -21.55 -30.83
N ILE A 174 17.54 -20.60 -30.41
CA ILE A 174 17.05 -19.26 -30.04
C ILE A 174 16.38 -18.57 -31.24
N LYS A 175 17.01 -18.67 -32.43
CA LYS A 175 16.45 -18.15 -33.67
C LYS A 175 15.13 -18.80 -34.07
N ALA A 176 14.99 -20.09 -33.87
CA ALA A 176 13.75 -20.81 -34.16
C ALA A 176 12.59 -20.42 -33.24
N GLU A 177 12.88 -20.12 -31.98
CA GLU A 177 11.88 -19.79 -30.96
C GLU A 177 11.54 -18.30 -30.90
N LYS A 178 12.51 -17.38 -31.06
CA LYS A 178 12.39 -15.94 -30.81
C LYS A 178 12.54 -15.09 -32.08
N GLY A 179 12.99 -15.64 -33.18
CA GLY A 179 13.29 -14.92 -34.41
C GLY A 179 14.77 -14.62 -34.59
N GLU A 180 15.10 -14.05 -35.78
CA GLU A 180 16.48 -13.67 -36.12
C GLU A 180 16.95 -12.56 -35.17
N ASP A 181 18.21 -12.62 -34.79
CA ASP A 181 18.91 -11.59 -34.00
C ASP A 181 18.46 -11.38 -32.53
N PHE A 182 17.71 -12.30 -31.92
CA PHE A 182 17.39 -12.19 -30.50
C PHE A 182 18.56 -12.63 -29.61
N ASN A 183 18.90 -11.76 -28.63
CA ASN A 183 19.97 -11.99 -27.67
C ASN A 183 19.48 -11.69 -26.24
N TYR A 184 19.45 -12.69 -25.37
CA TYR A 184 19.02 -12.52 -23.98
C TYR A 184 19.87 -11.53 -23.19
N GLU A 185 21.20 -11.50 -23.40
CA GLU A 185 22.08 -10.56 -22.70
C GLU A 185 21.76 -9.11 -23.05
N GLU A 186 21.54 -8.82 -24.33
CA GLU A 186 21.16 -7.49 -24.82
C GLU A 186 19.75 -7.13 -24.37
N PHE A 187 18.81 -8.08 -24.42
CA PHE A 187 17.42 -7.89 -24.01
C PHE A 187 17.29 -7.46 -22.55
N TYR A 188 18.03 -8.12 -21.64
CA TYR A 188 17.99 -7.83 -20.22
C TYR A 188 19.01 -6.76 -19.76
N ALA A 189 19.90 -6.26 -20.65
CA ALA A 189 20.98 -5.36 -20.27
C ALA A 189 20.49 -4.06 -19.59
N SER A 190 19.43 -3.45 -20.09
CA SER A 190 18.88 -2.20 -19.51
C SER A 190 18.35 -2.40 -18.11
N CYS A 191 17.69 -3.52 -17.87
CA CYS A 191 17.16 -3.90 -16.57
C CYS A 191 18.27 -4.22 -15.56
N ALA A 192 19.29 -4.97 -16.01
CA ALA A 192 20.43 -5.32 -15.18
C ALA A 192 21.28 -4.12 -14.76
N THR A 193 21.30 -3.05 -15.57
CA THR A 193 22.11 -1.84 -15.32
C THR A 193 21.34 -0.69 -14.69
N TYR A 194 20.01 -0.79 -14.57
CA TYR A 194 19.21 0.27 -13.98
C TYR A 194 19.63 0.59 -12.54
N GLU A 195 19.89 1.87 -12.25
CA GLU A 195 20.39 2.35 -10.96
C GLU A 195 19.50 3.43 -10.32
N GLY A 196 18.25 3.51 -10.74
CA GLY A 196 17.31 4.50 -10.19
C GLY A 196 16.95 4.28 -8.71
N GLY A 197 16.81 5.36 -8.00
CA GLY A 197 16.37 5.58 -6.61
C GLY A 197 15.92 4.41 -5.74
N LEU A 198 14.81 4.55 -5.05
CA LEU A 198 14.21 3.50 -4.19
C LEU A 198 13.23 2.58 -4.93
N TYR A 199 13.25 2.57 -6.25
CA TYR A 199 12.31 1.84 -7.11
C TYR A 199 12.13 0.36 -6.74
N TYR A 200 13.24 -0.33 -6.40
CA TYR A 200 13.21 -1.78 -6.16
C TYR A 200 12.52 -2.20 -4.86
N VAL A 201 12.24 -1.29 -3.97
CA VAL A 201 11.57 -1.58 -2.68
C VAL A 201 10.19 -0.94 -2.56
N ASP A 202 9.72 -0.21 -3.59
CA ASP A 202 8.44 0.51 -3.54
C ASP A 202 7.26 -0.46 -3.44
N ASN A 203 7.38 -1.64 -4.03
CA ASN A 203 6.32 -2.65 -4.10
C ASN A 203 6.66 -3.83 -3.20
N PHE A 204 6.19 -3.83 -1.95
CA PHE A 204 6.50 -4.86 -0.98
C PHE A 204 5.29 -5.34 -0.20
N SER A 205 5.43 -6.52 0.41
CA SER A 205 4.47 -7.08 1.36
C SER A 205 5.14 -7.87 2.49
N LEU A 206 4.39 -8.08 3.56
CA LEU A 206 4.75 -8.98 4.66
C LEU A 206 4.00 -10.29 4.48
N GLN A 207 4.72 -11.41 4.36
CA GLN A 207 4.14 -12.73 4.16
C GLN A 207 4.87 -13.77 5.02
N LYS A 208 4.17 -14.41 5.94
CA LYS A 208 4.67 -15.55 6.73
C LYS A 208 6.09 -15.35 7.32
N GLY A 209 6.37 -14.14 7.81
CA GLY A 209 7.67 -13.80 8.40
C GLY A 209 8.73 -13.32 7.39
N ASP A 210 8.37 -13.14 6.14
CA ASP A 210 9.23 -12.60 5.08
C ASP A 210 8.78 -11.21 4.63
N LEU A 211 9.73 -10.37 4.25
CA LEU A 211 9.49 -9.24 3.36
C LEU A 211 9.60 -9.75 1.92
N VAL A 212 8.56 -9.53 1.13
CA VAL A 212 8.49 -9.93 -0.28
C VAL A 212 8.43 -8.67 -1.12
N PHE A 213 9.43 -8.47 -1.97
CA PHE A 213 9.50 -7.36 -2.92
C PHE A 213 9.15 -7.89 -4.31
N ILE A 214 8.26 -7.21 -5.01
CA ILE A 214 7.81 -7.56 -6.36
C ILE A 214 8.21 -6.43 -7.29
N ASN A 215 8.99 -6.73 -8.30
CA ASN A 215 9.42 -5.79 -9.31
C ASN A 215 8.94 -6.27 -10.68
N GLY A 216 8.42 -5.34 -11.46
CA GLY A 216 7.92 -5.64 -12.80
C GLY A 216 9.00 -6.16 -13.72
N ARG A 217 8.57 -6.85 -14.76
CA ARG A 217 9.41 -7.41 -15.84
C ARG A 217 10.26 -6.35 -16.52
N CYS A 218 11.30 -6.80 -17.20
CA CYS A 218 12.18 -5.94 -18.02
C CYS A 218 11.54 -5.50 -19.34
N SER A 219 10.65 -6.30 -19.88
CA SER A 219 10.01 -6.04 -21.17
C SER A 219 8.93 -4.96 -21.10
N ASN A 220 8.78 -4.22 -22.18
CA ASN A 220 7.57 -3.45 -22.45
C ASN A 220 6.48 -4.33 -23.08
N HIS A 221 5.31 -3.76 -23.37
CA HIS A 221 4.20 -4.48 -23.99
C HIS A 221 4.58 -5.17 -25.31
N ALA A 222 5.32 -4.49 -26.20
CA ALA A 222 5.67 -5.01 -27.52
C ALA A 222 6.62 -6.23 -27.47
N SER A 223 7.49 -6.27 -26.47
CA SER A 223 8.50 -7.34 -26.29
C SER A 223 8.13 -8.38 -25.23
N ARG A 224 6.90 -8.32 -24.69
CA ARG A 224 6.43 -9.18 -23.60
C ARG A 224 6.56 -10.68 -23.88
N ALA A 225 6.26 -11.10 -25.11
CA ALA A 225 6.35 -12.50 -25.51
C ALA A 225 7.78 -13.06 -25.49
N MET A 226 8.80 -12.19 -25.50
CA MET A 226 10.22 -12.56 -25.46
C MET A 226 10.79 -12.56 -24.02
N ASP A 227 10.03 -12.07 -23.05
CA ASP A 227 10.45 -11.98 -21.64
C ASP A 227 10.04 -13.22 -20.87
N GLU A 228 10.97 -14.13 -20.69
CA GLU A 228 10.73 -15.39 -19.98
C GLU A 228 10.91 -15.29 -18.47
N LEU A 229 11.63 -14.27 -17.98
CA LEU A 229 11.78 -14.05 -16.54
C LEU A 229 10.50 -13.50 -15.90
N GLY A 230 9.77 -12.65 -16.64
CA GLY A 230 8.59 -11.99 -16.11
C GLY A 230 8.92 -11.07 -14.93
N ASP A 231 8.03 -11.03 -13.92
CA ASP A 231 8.21 -10.23 -12.72
C ASP A 231 9.25 -10.85 -11.78
N PHE A 232 10.07 -9.99 -11.16
CA PHE A 232 11.08 -10.41 -10.20
C PHE A 232 10.50 -10.44 -8.78
N THR A 233 10.77 -11.51 -8.06
CA THR A 233 10.41 -11.63 -6.64
C THR A 233 11.66 -11.83 -5.79
N THR A 234 11.88 -10.93 -4.83
CA THR A 234 12.93 -11.05 -3.81
C THR A 234 12.30 -11.27 -2.44
N LYS A 235 12.69 -12.34 -1.76
CA LYS A 235 12.23 -12.66 -0.39
C LYS A 235 13.37 -12.47 0.59
N ILE A 236 13.09 -11.73 1.68
CA ILE A 236 14.05 -11.50 2.76
C ILE A 236 13.38 -11.87 4.09
N ALA A 237 13.91 -12.85 4.78
CA ALA A 237 13.37 -13.23 6.09
C ALA A 237 13.48 -12.06 7.09
N ALA A 238 12.35 -11.62 7.64
CA ALA A 238 12.29 -10.51 8.60
C ALA A 238 13.18 -10.76 9.83
N ALA A 239 13.33 -12.01 10.23
CA ALA A 239 14.22 -12.40 11.32
C ALA A 239 15.70 -12.00 11.07
N THR A 240 16.15 -11.97 9.81
CA THR A 240 17.51 -11.53 9.44
C THR A 240 17.70 -10.02 9.56
N LEU A 241 16.61 -9.27 9.66
CA LEU A 241 16.58 -7.81 9.75
C LEU A 241 16.11 -7.33 11.14
N HIS A 242 15.95 -8.24 12.11
CA HIS A 242 15.35 -7.94 13.40
C HIS A 242 15.96 -6.73 14.10
N ASP A 243 17.29 -6.61 14.11
CA ASP A 243 17.98 -5.50 14.78
C ASP A 243 17.80 -4.15 14.07
N GLN A 244 17.44 -4.18 12.80
CA GLN A 244 17.21 -3.00 11.96
C GLN A 244 15.75 -2.55 11.97
N LEU A 245 14.83 -3.40 12.46
CA LEU A 245 13.41 -3.06 12.57
C LEU A 245 13.19 -1.96 13.61
N THR A 246 12.25 -1.09 13.34
CA THR A 246 11.67 -0.16 14.32
C THR A 246 11.03 -0.92 15.49
N PRO A 247 10.74 -0.30 16.63
CA PRO A 247 9.97 -0.94 17.70
C PRO A 247 8.61 -1.48 17.20
N TYR A 248 7.93 -0.75 16.31
CA TYR A 248 6.70 -1.21 15.68
C TYR A 248 6.94 -2.45 14.81
N GLY A 249 7.92 -2.42 13.91
CA GLY A 249 8.28 -3.57 13.06
C GLY A 249 8.62 -4.82 13.88
N LYS A 250 9.37 -4.67 14.98
CA LYS A 250 9.64 -5.77 15.92
C LYS A 250 8.36 -6.33 16.52
N SER A 251 7.44 -5.47 16.95
CA SER A 251 6.16 -5.89 17.54
C SER A 251 5.25 -6.62 16.54
N LEU A 252 5.30 -6.27 15.25
CA LEU A 252 4.56 -6.97 14.20
C LEU A 252 5.12 -8.37 13.94
N THR A 253 6.44 -8.51 13.90
CA THR A 253 7.13 -9.75 13.54
C THR A 253 7.38 -10.66 14.73
N SER A 254 7.15 -10.18 15.97
CA SER A 254 7.18 -10.99 17.19
C SER A 254 5.98 -11.96 17.26
N GLY A 255 6.11 -13.00 18.08
CA GLY A 255 5.04 -14.01 18.25
C GLY A 255 3.67 -13.41 18.63
N ASN A 256 2.61 -14.19 18.44
CA ASN A 256 1.20 -13.75 18.54
C ASN A 256 0.77 -13.25 19.93
N SER A 257 1.57 -13.48 20.97
CA SER A 257 1.24 -13.11 22.36
C SER A 257 1.58 -11.66 22.72
N GLU A 258 2.36 -10.95 21.90
CA GLU A 258 2.74 -9.57 22.17
C GLU A 258 1.82 -8.58 21.49
N LYS A 259 1.46 -7.51 22.22
CA LYS A 259 0.67 -6.42 21.67
C LYS A 259 1.46 -5.67 20.58
N THR A 260 0.82 -5.43 19.44
CA THR A 260 1.39 -4.58 18.40
C THR A 260 1.50 -3.14 18.91
N LEU A 261 2.67 -2.53 18.73
CA LEU A 261 2.89 -1.12 19.01
C LEU A 261 2.28 -0.27 17.88
N SER A 262 2.21 1.04 18.07
CA SER A 262 1.85 1.96 16.98
C SER A 262 3.11 2.41 16.23
N PRO A 263 3.04 2.60 14.89
CA PRO A 263 4.13 3.21 14.15
C PRO A 263 4.29 4.69 14.50
N ALA A 264 5.41 5.28 14.10
CA ALA A 264 5.55 6.73 14.14
C ALA A 264 4.50 7.40 13.25
N PRO A 265 3.97 8.57 13.61
CA PRO A 265 3.02 9.28 12.77
C PRO A 265 3.61 9.61 11.39
N SER A 266 2.87 9.29 10.33
CA SER A 266 3.23 9.62 8.94
C SER A 266 1.96 9.84 8.13
N LEU A 267 2.00 10.78 7.19
CA LEU A 267 0.97 10.93 6.15
C LEU A 267 1.37 10.18 4.86
N ASN A 268 2.68 9.93 4.68
CA ASN A 268 3.19 9.34 3.45
C ASN A 268 2.70 7.91 3.24
N GLY A 269 1.95 7.68 2.17
CA GLY A 269 1.40 6.37 1.81
C GLY A 269 0.32 5.86 2.78
N LYS A 270 -0.25 6.72 3.62
CA LYS A 270 -1.24 6.37 4.64
C LYS A 270 -2.61 6.97 4.34
N LEU A 271 -3.65 6.26 4.77
CA LEU A 271 -4.98 6.85 4.90
C LEU A 271 -5.15 7.34 6.33
N VAL A 272 -5.27 8.65 6.50
CA VAL A 272 -5.41 9.30 7.81
C VAL A 272 -6.77 9.97 7.97
N TYR A 273 -7.27 9.97 9.19
CA TYR A 273 -8.56 10.56 9.53
C TYR A 273 -8.36 11.85 10.30
N GLY A 274 -9.21 12.84 10.04
CA GLY A 274 -9.05 14.13 10.65
C GLY A 274 -10.32 14.96 10.71
N THR A 275 -10.13 16.20 11.10
CA THR A 275 -11.18 17.21 11.17
C THR A 275 -10.73 18.52 10.52
N LEU A 276 -11.63 19.13 9.78
CA LEU A 276 -11.51 20.47 9.23
C LEU A 276 -12.49 21.41 9.98
N GLY A 277 -11.99 22.52 10.49
CA GLY A 277 -12.77 23.42 11.33
C GLY A 277 -13.16 22.76 12.64
N LYS A 278 -14.43 22.92 13.05
CA LYS A 278 -14.91 22.42 14.35
C LYS A 278 -15.34 20.95 14.32
N SER A 279 -15.84 20.45 13.17
CA SER A 279 -16.53 19.16 13.16
C SER A 279 -16.62 18.47 11.79
N MET A 280 -16.10 19.07 10.73
CA MET A 280 -16.13 18.43 9.42
C MET A 280 -15.13 17.27 9.38
N ARG A 281 -15.64 16.05 9.30
CA ARG A 281 -14.82 14.84 9.23
C ARG A 281 -14.22 14.72 7.83
N ILE A 282 -12.92 14.50 7.78
CA ILE A 282 -12.15 14.33 6.55
C ILE A 282 -11.25 13.11 6.63
N VAL A 283 -10.92 12.59 5.48
CA VAL A 283 -9.95 11.50 5.29
C VAL A 283 -8.96 11.98 4.24
N MET A 284 -7.68 11.70 4.40
CA MET A 284 -6.63 12.12 3.47
C MET A 284 -5.72 10.93 3.13
N ASN A 285 -5.32 10.86 1.86
CA ASN A 285 -4.33 9.92 1.35
C ASN A 285 -3.30 10.71 0.54
N ILE A 286 -2.07 10.76 1.03
CA ILE A 286 -0.96 11.48 0.39
C ILE A 286 0.21 10.52 0.20
N THR A 287 0.83 10.60 -0.97
CA THR A 287 2.09 9.93 -1.28
C THR A 287 3.16 10.97 -1.58
N CYS A 288 4.32 10.81 -0.97
CA CYS A 288 5.50 11.62 -1.23
C CYS A 288 6.46 10.87 -2.15
N ASN A 289 6.86 11.54 -3.22
CA ASN A 289 7.94 11.08 -4.08
C ASN A 289 9.02 12.18 -4.06
N GLU A 290 10.16 11.88 -3.43
CA GLU A 290 11.17 12.87 -3.07
C GLU A 290 10.54 14.03 -2.25
N ALA A 291 10.59 15.26 -2.77
CA ALA A 291 9.98 16.44 -2.14
C ALA A 291 8.55 16.74 -2.64
N SER A 292 8.04 15.97 -3.61
CA SER A 292 6.71 16.21 -4.22
C SER A 292 5.64 15.40 -3.52
N ALA A 293 4.52 16.04 -3.16
CA ALA A 293 3.33 15.41 -2.64
C ALA A 293 2.24 15.32 -3.69
N SER A 294 1.54 14.19 -3.72
CA SER A 294 0.31 14.00 -4.51
C SER A 294 -0.68 13.13 -3.75
N GLY A 295 -1.96 13.29 -4.01
CA GLY A 295 -3.01 12.49 -3.40
C GLY A 295 -4.34 13.21 -3.39
N ALA A 296 -5.18 12.89 -2.42
CA ALA A 296 -6.50 13.50 -2.27
C ALA A 296 -6.93 13.57 -0.80
N TYR A 297 -7.86 14.46 -0.51
CA TYR A 297 -8.66 14.38 0.70
C TYR A 297 -10.15 14.27 0.36
N PHE A 298 -10.90 13.75 1.30
CA PHE A 298 -12.31 13.43 1.16
C PHE A 298 -13.07 13.99 2.35
N TYR A 299 -14.18 14.64 2.14
CA TYR A 299 -15.16 14.77 3.22
C TYR A 299 -15.85 13.42 3.43
N GLU A 300 -15.78 12.85 4.63
CA GLU A 300 -16.40 11.53 4.92
C GLU A 300 -17.86 11.45 4.47
N LYS A 301 -18.59 12.56 4.60
CA LYS A 301 -20.01 12.65 4.23
C LYS A 301 -20.26 12.45 2.74
N TYR A 302 -19.33 12.94 1.89
CA TYR A 302 -19.53 12.96 0.44
C TYR A 302 -18.72 11.88 -0.27
N GLY A 303 -17.57 11.52 0.26
CA GLY A 303 -16.70 10.46 -0.24
C GLY A 303 -15.98 10.76 -1.55
N SER A 304 -16.30 11.87 -2.22
CA SER A 304 -15.64 12.27 -3.47
C SER A 304 -14.27 12.86 -3.20
N PRO A 305 -13.26 12.61 -4.08
CA PRO A 305 -11.93 13.14 -3.91
C PRO A 305 -11.85 14.63 -4.16
N ILE A 306 -10.97 15.29 -3.46
CA ILE A 306 -10.46 16.62 -3.75
C ILE A 306 -8.96 16.44 -3.92
N GLU A 307 -8.51 16.49 -5.19
CA GLU A 307 -7.13 16.21 -5.56
C GLU A 307 -6.18 17.24 -4.96
N LEU A 308 -5.05 16.75 -4.45
CA LEU A 308 -4.00 17.54 -3.83
C LEU A 308 -2.66 17.30 -4.52
N THR A 309 -1.94 18.39 -4.73
CA THR A 309 -0.53 18.38 -5.11
C THR A 309 0.25 19.33 -4.21
N GLY A 310 1.55 19.15 -4.08
CA GLY A 310 2.34 20.06 -3.26
C GLY A 310 3.72 19.54 -2.91
N LYS A 311 4.13 19.84 -1.68
CA LYS A 311 5.47 19.48 -1.18
C LYS A 311 5.37 18.71 0.13
N CYS A 312 6.25 17.70 0.25
CA CYS A 312 6.58 17.06 1.51
C CYS A 312 7.91 17.64 2.00
N GLY A 313 8.02 17.90 3.30
CA GLY A 313 9.31 18.29 3.90
C GLY A 313 10.34 17.18 3.74
N THR A 314 11.55 17.54 3.34
CA THR A 314 12.63 16.60 3.03
C THR A 314 13.23 15.91 4.26
N GLU A 315 13.07 16.48 5.45
CA GLU A 315 13.53 15.89 6.70
C GLU A 315 12.36 15.28 7.48
N ASN A 316 12.22 13.96 7.43
CA ASN A 316 11.25 13.15 8.17
C ASN A 316 9.76 13.43 7.88
N ALA A 317 9.41 14.03 6.74
CA ALA A 317 8.03 14.30 6.33
C ALA A 317 7.17 14.95 7.45
N GLN A 318 7.74 15.91 8.21
CA GLN A 318 7.07 16.58 9.32
C GLN A 318 6.26 17.80 8.90
N HIS A 319 6.49 18.29 7.68
CA HIS A 319 5.85 19.48 7.13
C HIS A 319 5.28 19.20 5.74
N TYR A 320 4.07 19.64 5.46
CA TYR A 320 3.41 19.53 4.17
C TYR A 320 2.82 20.85 3.73
N GLU A 321 3.05 21.22 2.48
CA GLU A 321 2.38 22.33 1.80
C GLU A 321 1.60 21.75 0.60
N LEU A 322 0.29 21.69 0.73
CA LEU A 322 -0.60 21.08 -0.25
C LEU A 322 -1.57 22.11 -0.83
N ARG A 323 -1.98 21.88 -2.05
CA ARG A 323 -2.99 22.71 -2.74
C ARG A 323 -3.85 21.86 -3.64
N THR A 324 -5.09 22.31 -3.88
CA THR A 324 -5.96 21.69 -4.86
C THR A 324 -5.55 22.12 -6.27
N SER A 325 -5.79 21.25 -7.26
CA SER A 325 -5.52 21.52 -8.68
C SER A 325 -6.62 22.35 -9.37
N ILE A 326 -7.61 22.82 -8.62
CA ILE A 326 -8.75 23.57 -9.13
C ILE A 326 -8.29 25.00 -9.46
N SER A 327 -9.01 25.69 -10.37
CA SER A 327 -8.67 27.05 -10.85
C SER A 327 -8.25 28.00 -9.72
N ALA A 328 -7.42 28.99 -10.04
CA ALA A 328 -6.87 29.95 -9.07
C ALA A 328 -7.94 30.67 -8.21
N GLU A 329 -9.19 30.75 -8.68
CA GLU A 329 -10.31 31.37 -7.95
C GLU A 329 -10.88 30.49 -6.83
N THR A 330 -10.63 29.17 -6.86
CA THR A 330 -11.16 28.21 -5.89
C THR A 330 -10.07 27.35 -5.25
N GLU A 331 -8.81 27.76 -5.39
CA GLU A 331 -7.67 27.04 -4.81
C GLU A 331 -7.83 26.91 -3.30
N GLU A 332 -7.68 25.69 -2.81
CA GLU A 332 -7.53 25.42 -1.38
C GLU A 332 -6.05 25.18 -1.08
N LYS A 333 -5.57 25.72 0.01
CA LYS A 333 -4.21 25.51 0.53
C LYS A 333 -4.27 24.85 1.88
N ILE A 334 -3.44 23.85 2.08
CA ILE A 334 -3.32 23.13 3.34
C ILE A 334 -1.86 23.12 3.75
N THR A 335 -1.58 23.66 4.92
CA THR A 335 -0.25 23.57 5.56
C THR A 335 -0.37 22.72 6.80
N LEU A 336 0.47 21.71 6.94
CA LEU A 336 0.46 20.79 8.07
C LEU A 336 1.85 20.65 8.68
N ASP A 337 1.92 20.63 9.99
CA ASP A 337 3.12 20.31 10.77
C ASP A 337 2.83 19.16 11.73
N LEU A 338 3.81 18.28 11.93
CA LEU A 338 3.77 17.28 12.98
C LEU A 338 4.10 17.94 14.34
N LYS A 339 3.13 18.01 15.25
CA LYS A 339 3.28 18.54 16.60
C LYS A 339 2.69 17.56 17.61
N GLU A 340 3.50 17.16 18.59
CA GLU A 340 3.09 16.24 19.66
C GLU A 340 2.46 14.92 19.13
N GLY A 341 2.99 14.39 18.02
CA GLY A 341 2.52 13.15 17.41
C GLY A 341 1.25 13.27 16.55
N VAL A 342 0.80 14.49 16.26
CA VAL A 342 -0.41 14.78 15.49
C VAL A 342 -0.08 15.78 14.38
N TYR A 343 -0.56 15.54 13.17
CA TYR A 343 -0.49 16.51 12.09
C TYR A 343 -1.58 17.56 12.26
N GLN A 344 -1.18 18.81 12.41
CA GLN A 344 -2.10 19.91 12.58
C GLN A 344 -1.62 21.15 11.85
N GLY A 345 -2.55 22.00 11.44
CA GLY A 345 -2.23 23.18 10.68
C GLY A 345 -3.44 23.96 10.22
N VAL A 346 -3.38 24.47 9.01
CA VAL A 346 -4.34 25.43 8.48
C VAL A 346 -4.79 25.02 7.07
N TRP A 347 -6.09 25.14 6.85
CA TRP A 347 -6.71 25.10 5.53
C TRP A 347 -7.20 26.51 5.19
N GLU A 348 -6.92 26.95 3.97
CA GLU A 348 -7.26 28.29 3.48
C GLU A 348 -7.92 28.20 2.11
N SER A 349 -9.02 28.88 1.91
CA SER A 349 -9.67 29.09 0.61
C SER A 349 -10.60 30.31 0.66
N ASN A 350 -10.61 31.11 -0.41
CA ASN A 350 -11.51 32.26 -0.60
C ASN A 350 -11.52 33.22 0.61
N GLY A 351 -10.34 33.50 1.18
CA GLY A 351 -10.18 34.38 2.36
C GLY A 351 -10.70 33.78 3.67
N LYS A 352 -11.10 32.50 3.67
CA LYS A 352 -11.45 31.77 4.90
C LYS A 352 -10.26 30.93 5.35
N THR A 353 -10.06 30.89 6.65
CA THR A 353 -9.02 30.09 7.30
C THR A 353 -9.68 29.17 8.34
N LEU A 354 -9.40 27.88 8.29
CA LEU A 354 -9.92 26.89 9.23
C LEU A 354 -8.77 26.03 9.78
N PRO A 355 -8.82 25.65 11.07
CA PRO A 355 -7.88 24.66 11.59
C PRO A 355 -8.14 23.29 10.96
N ILE A 356 -7.06 22.56 10.71
CA ILE A 356 -7.10 21.18 10.22
C ILE A 356 -6.23 20.30 11.11
N ARG A 357 -6.67 19.07 11.39
CA ARG A 357 -5.95 18.13 12.25
C ARG A 357 -6.20 16.69 11.81
N PHE A 358 -5.14 15.86 11.80
CA PHE A 358 -5.17 14.42 11.51
C PHE A 358 -4.56 13.63 12.66
N GLU A 359 -5.21 12.51 12.99
CA GLU A 359 -4.80 11.59 14.07
C GLU A 359 -4.45 10.21 13.53
#